data_a4f4090554713686f6c86b5b5760e755
#
_entry.id   a4f4090554713686f6c86b5b5760e755
#
_cell.length_a   1.000
_cell.length_b   1.000
_cell.length_c   1.000
_cell.angle_alpha   90.00
_cell.angle_beta   90.00
_cell.angle_gamma   90.00
#
_symmetry.space_group_name_H-M   'P 1'
#
loop_
_entity.id
_entity.type
_entity.pdbx_description
1 polymer ?
#
loop_
_entity_poly.entity_id
_entity_poly.type
_entity_poly.pdbx_seq_one_letter_code
_entity_poly.pdbx_strand_id
1 'polypeptide(L)'
;MQIWVDADACPGVIKEILFRAATRHALAVILVANQMLRVPPSPHIRAVQVPRGFDVADSYIVEQAAAGDLVITADIPLAALVIDKQAFAINPRGELYSAENIRQLLDMRNFMDTLRSSGVNTGGPPAFSHADRQNFANQLDRFIARRPKPA
;
A
#
# COMPACT_ATOMS: atom_id res chain seq x y z
N MET A 1 -1.42 11.48 -10.75
CA MET A 1 -1.46 10.30 -9.86
C MET A 1 -0.40 10.44 -8.79
N GLN A 2 -0.78 10.20 -7.54
CA GLN A 2 0.15 10.15 -6.41
C GLN A 2 0.16 8.73 -5.84
N ILE A 3 1.27 8.32 -5.26
CA ILE A 3 1.41 7.02 -4.61
C ILE A 3 1.53 7.25 -3.11
N TRP A 4 0.58 6.72 -2.35
CA TRP A 4 0.53 6.79 -0.89
C TRP A 4 1.00 5.47 -0.32
N VAL A 5 1.94 5.49 0.62
CA VAL A 5 2.55 4.29 1.17
C VAL A 5 2.22 4.19 2.66
N ASP A 6 1.60 3.09 3.04
CA ASP A 6 1.42 2.69 4.44
C ASP A 6 2.78 2.17 4.94
N ALA A 7 3.62 3.11 5.38
CA ALA A 7 5.06 2.89 5.46
C ALA A 7 5.51 2.09 6.68
N ASP A 8 4.73 2.11 7.77
CA ASP A 8 5.11 1.36 8.99
C ASP A 8 5.12 -0.16 8.74
N ALA A 9 4.32 -0.63 7.80
CA ALA A 9 4.21 -2.05 7.46
C ALA A 9 4.85 -2.41 6.12
N CYS A 10 5.55 -1.49 5.48
CA CYS A 10 6.12 -1.70 4.15
C CYS A 10 7.59 -2.14 4.27
N PRO A 11 7.98 -3.28 3.66
CA PRO A 11 9.38 -3.70 3.65
C PRO A 11 10.29 -2.66 2.99
N GLY A 12 11.53 -2.55 3.51
CA GLY A 12 12.51 -1.58 2.99
C GLY A 12 12.83 -1.78 1.52
N VAL A 13 12.91 -3.03 1.04
CA VAL A 13 13.17 -3.33 -0.37
C VAL A 13 12.05 -2.81 -1.28
N ILE A 14 10.82 -2.80 -0.80
CA ILE A 14 9.68 -2.25 -1.54
C ILE A 14 9.74 -0.71 -1.57
N LYS A 15 10.10 -0.10 -0.46
CA LYS A 15 10.33 1.36 -0.42
C LYS A 15 11.37 1.78 -1.45
N GLU A 16 12.46 1.04 -1.58
CA GLU A 16 13.50 1.32 -2.57
C GLU A 16 12.99 1.25 -4.01
N ILE A 17 12.14 0.25 -4.30
CA ILE A 17 11.51 0.15 -5.62
C ILE A 17 10.65 1.38 -5.89
N LEU A 18 9.88 1.81 -4.89
CA LEU A 18 9.02 2.99 -5.00
C LEU A 18 9.85 4.27 -5.20
N PHE A 19 10.97 4.40 -4.51
CA PHE A 19 11.87 5.56 -4.67
C PHE A 19 12.42 5.65 -6.08
N ARG A 20 12.84 4.52 -6.65
CA ARG A 20 13.32 4.47 -8.04
C ARG A 20 12.21 4.82 -9.02
N ALA A 21 11.01 4.30 -8.80
CA ALA A 21 9.87 4.61 -9.66
C ALA A 21 9.50 6.10 -9.59
N ALA A 22 9.55 6.71 -8.40
CA ALA A 22 9.29 8.13 -8.22
C ALA A 22 10.24 8.98 -9.07
N THR A 23 11.52 8.69 -9.02
CA THR A 23 12.54 9.41 -9.78
C THR A 23 12.40 9.15 -11.29
N ARG A 24 12.24 7.89 -11.65
CA ARG A 24 12.21 7.48 -13.07
C ARG A 24 10.99 8.03 -13.82
N HIS A 25 9.85 8.10 -13.17
CA HIS A 25 8.58 8.49 -13.78
C HIS A 25 8.08 9.85 -13.33
N ALA A 26 8.84 10.57 -12.52
CA ALA A 26 8.44 11.85 -11.93
C ALA A 26 7.08 11.76 -11.20
N LEU A 27 6.92 10.72 -10.39
CA LEU A 27 5.69 10.46 -9.64
C LEU A 27 5.87 10.83 -8.18
N ALA A 28 4.87 11.49 -7.61
CA ALA A 28 4.87 11.79 -6.17
C ALA A 28 4.66 10.52 -5.37
N VAL A 29 5.58 10.23 -4.46
CA VAL A 29 5.49 9.12 -3.50
C VAL A 29 5.51 9.70 -2.10
N ILE A 30 4.45 9.46 -1.34
CA ILE A 30 4.27 9.98 0.00
C ILE A 30 4.22 8.80 0.98
N LEU A 31 5.22 8.73 1.87
CA LEU A 31 5.28 7.71 2.90
C LEU A 31 4.62 8.23 4.17
N VAL A 32 3.60 7.54 4.62
CA VAL A 32 2.86 7.91 5.84
C VAL A 32 3.21 6.91 6.93
N ALA A 33 3.72 7.42 8.06
CA ALA A 33 4.16 6.59 9.17
C ALA A 33 3.93 7.30 10.50
N ASN A 34 3.88 6.53 11.58
CA ASN A 34 3.80 7.10 12.92
C ASN A 34 5.18 7.38 13.53
N GLN A 35 6.23 7.25 12.75
CA GLN A 35 7.61 7.57 13.12
C GLN A 35 8.27 8.38 12.01
N MET A 36 9.36 9.07 12.36
CA MET A 36 10.12 9.80 11.35
C MET A 36 10.86 8.82 10.44
N LEU A 37 10.70 8.99 9.15
CA LEU A 37 11.37 8.18 8.15
C LEU A 37 12.37 9.04 7.37
N ARG A 38 13.54 8.45 7.11
CA ARG A 38 14.50 9.04 6.18
C ARG A 38 14.12 8.65 4.76
N VAL A 39 14.00 9.64 3.90
CA VAL A 39 13.75 9.44 2.48
C VAL A 39 14.85 10.12 1.68
N PRO A 40 15.14 9.63 0.46
CA PRO A 40 16.11 10.28 -0.41
C PRO A 40 15.70 11.73 -0.70
N PRO A 41 16.67 12.66 -0.81
CA PRO A 41 16.36 14.02 -1.22
C PRO A 41 15.85 14.02 -2.66
N SER A 42 14.56 14.33 -2.82
CA SER A 42 13.90 14.32 -4.13
C SER A 42 12.66 15.19 -4.07
N PRO A 43 12.35 15.97 -5.13
CA PRO A 43 11.11 16.72 -5.18
C PRO A 43 9.88 15.81 -5.31
N HIS A 44 10.08 14.52 -5.60
CA HIS A 44 8.98 13.58 -5.81
C HIS A 44 8.71 12.69 -4.60
N ILE A 45 9.59 12.69 -3.60
CA ILE A 45 9.48 11.79 -2.44
C ILE A 45 9.40 12.61 -1.18
N ARG A 46 8.37 12.34 -0.36
CA ARG A 46 8.24 12.96 0.94
C ARG A 46 7.72 11.97 1.98
N ALA A 47 8.05 12.23 3.24
CA ALA A 47 7.54 11.47 4.36
C ALA A 47 6.61 12.37 5.17
N VAL A 48 5.49 11.80 5.62
CA VAL A 48 4.55 12.46 6.51
C VAL A 48 4.49 11.67 7.81
N GLN A 49 4.84 12.31 8.92
CA GLN A 49 4.72 11.69 10.22
C GLN A 49 3.35 12.03 10.80
N VAL A 50 2.63 11.00 11.23
CA VAL A 50 1.34 11.15 11.91
C VAL A 50 1.47 10.70 13.36
N PRO A 51 0.59 11.16 14.28
CA PRO A 51 0.61 10.68 15.65
C PRO A 51 0.41 9.17 15.75
N ARG A 52 0.96 8.57 16.80
CA ARG A 52 0.69 7.16 17.11
C ARG A 52 -0.77 7.00 17.50
N GLY A 53 -1.33 5.87 17.16
CA GLY A 53 -2.70 5.53 17.48
C GLY A 53 -3.27 4.54 16.49
N PHE A 54 -4.29 3.83 16.91
CA PHE A 54 -4.98 2.88 16.06
C PHE A 54 -5.62 3.64 14.89
N ASP A 55 -5.35 3.18 13.68
CA ASP A 55 -5.92 3.71 12.42
C ASP A 55 -5.57 5.18 12.10
N VAL A 56 -4.63 5.81 12.78
CA VAL A 56 -4.31 7.22 12.50
C VAL A 56 -3.68 7.35 11.11
N ALA A 57 -2.70 6.51 10.77
CA ALA A 57 -2.07 6.52 9.46
C ALA A 57 -3.08 6.14 8.37
N ASP A 58 -3.91 5.14 8.63
CA ASP A 58 -4.93 4.69 7.68
C ASP A 58 -5.93 5.81 7.39
N SER A 59 -6.42 6.47 8.42
CA SER A 59 -7.38 7.58 8.28
C SER A 59 -6.78 8.72 7.48
N TYR A 60 -5.52 9.03 7.71
CA TYR A 60 -4.82 10.07 6.96
C TYR A 60 -4.75 9.71 5.47
N ILE A 61 -4.38 8.48 5.14
CA ILE A 61 -4.29 8.03 3.75
C ILE A 61 -5.66 8.08 3.07
N VAL A 62 -6.71 7.57 3.73
CA VAL A 62 -8.07 7.61 3.17
C VAL A 62 -8.51 9.04 2.92
N GLU A 63 -8.23 9.95 3.84
CA GLU A 63 -8.63 11.35 3.73
C GLU A 63 -7.90 12.06 2.58
N GLN A 64 -6.61 11.78 2.39
CA GLN A 64 -5.78 12.47 1.43
C GLN A 64 -5.80 11.85 0.03
N ALA A 65 -6.00 10.55 -0.10
CA ALA A 65 -5.99 9.89 -1.40
C ALA A 65 -7.17 10.36 -2.24
N ALA A 66 -6.90 10.59 -3.51
CA ALA A 66 -7.91 11.02 -4.49
C ALA A 66 -8.15 9.91 -5.50
N ALA A 67 -9.26 10.03 -6.25
CA ALA A 67 -9.55 9.09 -7.33
C ALA A 67 -8.37 9.02 -8.31
N GLY A 68 -7.99 7.82 -8.70
CA GLY A 68 -6.85 7.59 -9.59
C GLY A 68 -5.51 7.45 -8.89
N ASP A 69 -5.40 7.76 -7.59
CA ASP A 69 -4.18 7.56 -6.83
C ASP A 69 -3.95 6.08 -6.54
N LEU A 70 -2.69 5.72 -6.26
CA LEU A 70 -2.31 4.37 -5.86
C LEU A 70 -1.93 4.35 -4.39
N VAL A 71 -2.41 3.35 -3.65
CA VAL A 71 -2.08 3.13 -2.24
C VAL A 71 -1.34 1.81 -2.11
N ILE A 72 -0.21 1.81 -1.41
CA ILE A 72 0.57 0.60 -1.13
C ILE A 72 0.32 0.20 0.31
N THR A 73 -0.39 -0.89 0.51
CA THR A 73 -0.76 -1.38 1.84
C THR A 73 -1.08 -2.86 1.84
N ALA A 74 -0.79 -3.53 2.94
CA ALA A 74 -1.25 -4.89 3.20
C ALA A 74 -2.54 -4.92 4.05
N ASP A 75 -3.02 -3.76 4.46
CA ASP A 75 -4.22 -3.62 5.28
C ASP A 75 -5.46 -3.68 4.39
N ILE A 76 -6.19 -4.79 4.46
CA ILE A 76 -7.35 -5.03 3.60
C ILE A 76 -8.48 -4.01 3.85
N PRO A 77 -8.85 -3.67 5.10
CA PRO A 77 -9.82 -2.60 5.33
C PRO A 77 -9.42 -1.25 4.75
N LEU A 78 -8.15 -0.86 4.84
CA LEU A 78 -7.67 0.37 4.23
C LEU A 78 -7.80 0.30 2.71
N ALA A 79 -7.41 -0.82 2.10
CA ALA A 79 -7.55 -1.02 0.66
C ALA A 79 -9.01 -0.87 0.22
N ALA A 80 -9.95 -1.45 0.97
CA ALA A 80 -11.37 -1.33 0.66
C ALA A 80 -11.84 0.13 0.68
N LEU A 81 -11.41 0.91 1.67
CA LEU A 81 -11.82 2.30 1.79
C LEU A 81 -11.29 3.16 0.65
N VAL A 82 -10.06 2.95 0.21
CA VAL A 82 -9.50 3.73 -0.90
C VAL A 82 -10.10 3.30 -2.25
N ILE A 83 -10.43 2.02 -2.40
CA ILE A 83 -11.14 1.55 -3.60
C ILE A 83 -12.52 2.20 -3.70
N ASP A 84 -13.23 2.37 -2.61
CA ASP A 84 -14.51 3.09 -2.59
C ASP A 84 -14.38 4.54 -3.06
N LYS A 85 -13.22 5.14 -2.89
CA LYS A 85 -12.91 6.48 -3.40
C LYS A 85 -12.41 6.47 -4.85
N GLN A 86 -12.42 5.31 -5.50
CA GLN A 86 -11.92 5.11 -6.87
C GLN A 86 -10.40 5.27 -6.99
N ALA A 87 -9.70 5.09 -5.90
CA ALA A 87 -8.24 4.91 -5.91
C ALA A 87 -7.93 3.43 -6.11
N PHE A 88 -6.65 3.12 -6.30
CA PHE A 88 -6.15 1.77 -6.50
C PHE A 88 -5.31 1.35 -5.30
N ALA A 89 -5.19 0.06 -5.06
CA ALA A 89 -4.37 -0.47 -3.98
C ALA A 89 -3.61 -1.71 -4.44
N ILE A 90 -2.33 -1.77 -4.07
CA ILE A 90 -1.44 -2.91 -4.32
C ILE A 90 -0.76 -3.24 -2.99
N ASN A 91 -0.66 -4.52 -2.64
CA ASN A 91 0.08 -4.88 -1.45
C ASN A 91 1.58 -5.04 -1.75
N PRO A 92 2.45 -5.07 -0.71
CA PRO A 92 3.90 -5.19 -0.93
C PRO A 92 4.34 -6.49 -1.60
N ARG A 93 3.47 -7.49 -1.70
CA ARG A 93 3.77 -8.75 -2.40
C ARG A 93 3.33 -8.74 -3.85
N GLY A 94 2.81 -7.62 -4.35
CA GLY A 94 2.45 -7.44 -5.74
C GLY A 94 1.01 -7.80 -6.08
N GLU A 95 0.16 -8.05 -5.10
CA GLU A 95 -1.24 -8.34 -5.35
C GLU A 95 -2.03 -7.03 -5.53
N LEU A 96 -2.78 -6.94 -6.62
CA LEU A 96 -3.67 -5.81 -6.87
C LEU A 96 -5.02 -6.09 -6.22
N TYR A 97 -5.45 -5.18 -5.36
CA TYR A 97 -6.81 -5.19 -4.83
C TYR A 97 -7.75 -4.53 -5.83
N SER A 98 -8.96 -5.03 -5.93
CA SER A 98 -9.97 -4.50 -6.84
C SER A 98 -11.34 -4.53 -6.17
N ALA A 99 -12.29 -3.80 -6.74
CA ALA A 99 -13.69 -3.86 -6.28
C ALA A 99 -14.25 -5.28 -6.36
N GLU A 100 -13.74 -6.09 -7.30
CA GLU A 100 -14.21 -7.46 -7.50
C GLU A 100 -13.69 -8.42 -6.43
N ASN A 101 -12.43 -8.27 -5.98
CA ASN A 101 -11.82 -9.22 -5.04
C ASN A 101 -11.81 -8.74 -3.58
N ILE A 102 -11.97 -7.44 -3.34
CA ILE A 102 -11.77 -6.87 -1.99
C ILE A 102 -12.78 -7.41 -0.99
N ARG A 103 -14.03 -7.63 -1.40
CA ARG A 103 -15.06 -8.15 -0.52
C ARG A 103 -14.74 -9.56 -0.04
N GLN A 104 -14.29 -10.41 -0.95
CA GLN A 104 -13.89 -11.78 -0.61
C GLN A 104 -12.69 -11.77 0.34
N LEU A 105 -11.73 -10.87 0.12
CA LEU A 105 -10.56 -10.73 0.98
C LEU A 105 -10.95 -10.23 2.37
N LEU A 106 -11.91 -9.31 2.48
CA LEU A 106 -12.43 -8.84 3.75
C LEU A 106 -13.12 -9.97 4.52
N ASP A 107 -13.93 -10.76 3.84
CA ASP A 107 -14.64 -11.89 4.46
C ASP A 107 -13.62 -12.92 4.97
N MET A 108 -12.60 -13.23 4.21
CA MET A 108 -11.55 -14.15 4.61
C MET A 108 -10.77 -13.60 5.81
N ARG A 109 -10.45 -12.32 5.82
CA ARG A 109 -9.78 -11.66 6.95
C ARG A 109 -10.60 -11.79 8.22
N ASN A 110 -11.90 -11.50 8.14
CA ASN A 110 -12.79 -11.56 9.28
C ASN A 110 -12.94 -13.00 9.79
N PHE A 111 -13.01 -13.97 8.89
CA PHE A 111 -13.05 -15.39 9.23
C PHE A 111 -11.79 -15.81 9.98
N MET A 112 -10.62 -15.43 9.48
CA MET A 112 -9.35 -15.77 10.12
C MET A 112 -9.21 -15.10 11.49
N ASP A 113 -9.68 -13.87 11.64
CA ASP A 113 -9.71 -13.18 12.94
C ASP A 113 -10.60 -13.92 13.95
N THR A 114 -11.75 -14.39 13.50
CA THR A 114 -12.66 -15.19 14.33
C THR A 114 -12.00 -16.48 14.79
N LEU A 115 -11.30 -17.18 13.88
CA LEU A 115 -10.58 -18.40 14.24
C LEU A 115 -9.50 -18.14 15.29
N ARG A 116 -8.72 -17.07 15.15
CA ARG A 116 -7.68 -16.70 16.12
C ARG A 116 -8.28 -16.38 17.49
N SER A 117 -9.40 -15.66 17.51
CA SER A 117 -10.11 -15.34 18.75
C SER A 117 -10.63 -16.58 19.46
N SER A 118 -10.91 -17.65 18.72
CA SER A 118 -11.33 -18.95 19.26
C SER A 118 -10.16 -19.82 19.70
N GLY A 119 -8.93 -19.33 19.61
CA GLY A 119 -7.73 -20.08 19.99
C GLY A 119 -7.16 -20.97 18.89
N VAL A 120 -7.67 -20.91 17.68
CA VAL A 120 -7.15 -21.70 16.57
C VAL A 120 -5.88 -21.05 16.06
N ASN A 121 -4.81 -21.84 15.93
CA ASN A 121 -3.58 -21.37 15.33
C ASN A 121 -3.72 -21.44 13.80
N THR A 122 -3.88 -20.29 13.17
CA THR A 122 -4.03 -20.18 11.72
C THR A 122 -2.69 -20.06 10.99
N GLY A 123 -1.59 -19.98 11.73
CA GLY A 123 -0.29 -19.59 11.18
C GLY A 123 -0.27 -18.14 10.80
N GLY A 124 0.89 -17.60 10.47
CA GLY A 124 1.04 -16.26 9.91
C GLY A 124 1.22 -16.31 8.40
N PRO A 125 1.26 -15.16 7.72
CA PRO A 125 1.65 -15.13 6.32
C PRO A 125 3.07 -15.65 6.16
N PRO A 126 3.42 -16.25 5.01
CA PRO A 126 4.79 -16.65 4.76
C PRO A 126 5.73 -15.44 4.82
N ALA A 127 7.00 -15.69 5.14
CA ALA A 127 8.00 -14.63 5.14
C ALA A 127 8.09 -13.97 3.78
N PHE A 128 8.37 -12.66 3.77
CA PHE A 128 8.52 -11.89 2.54
C PHE A 128 9.69 -12.46 1.72
N SER A 129 9.45 -12.79 0.47
CA SER A 129 10.38 -13.49 -0.39
C SER A 129 10.89 -12.63 -1.54
N HIS A 130 11.96 -13.12 -2.20
CA HIS A 130 12.44 -12.50 -3.42
C HIS A 130 11.38 -12.52 -4.54
N ALA A 131 10.59 -13.58 -4.61
CA ALA A 131 9.48 -13.66 -5.56
C ALA A 131 8.43 -12.57 -5.30
N ASP A 132 8.12 -12.29 -4.03
CA ASP A 132 7.20 -11.21 -3.66
C ASP A 132 7.71 -9.85 -4.15
N ARG A 133 9.00 -9.59 -3.95
CA ARG A 133 9.66 -8.38 -4.43
C ARG A 133 9.52 -8.24 -5.95
N GLN A 134 9.79 -9.30 -6.68
CA GLN A 134 9.71 -9.29 -8.14
C GLN A 134 8.27 -9.09 -8.61
N ASN A 135 7.33 -9.75 -7.96
CA ASN A 135 5.90 -9.59 -8.27
C ASN A 135 5.44 -8.15 -8.05
N PHE A 136 5.88 -7.52 -6.96
CA PHE A 136 5.57 -6.12 -6.70
C PHE A 136 6.14 -5.21 -7.78
N ALA A 137 7.41 -5.38 -8.14
CA ALA A 137 8.05 -4.57 -9.17
C ALA A 137 7.32 -4.70 -10.51
N ASN A 138 6.96 -5.91 -10.89
CA ASN A 138 6.23 -6.17 -12.12
C ASN A 138 4.84 -5.54 -12.12
N GLN A 139 4.12 -5.66 -11.01
CA GLN A 139 2.77 -5.10 -10.89
C GLN A 139 2.80 -3.58 -10.90
N LEU A 140 3.77 -2.99 -10.21
CA LEU A 140 3.95 -1.54 -10.19
C LEU A 140 4.26 -1.01 -11.60
N ASP A 141 5.16 -1.66 -12.32
CA ASP A 141 5.52 -1.27 -13.68
C ASP A 141 4.31 -1.30 -14.61
N ARG A 142 3.50 -2.35 -14.53
CA ARG A 142 2.27 -2.46 -15.31
C ARG A 142 1.28 -1.36 -14.98
N PHE A 143 1.13 -1.07 -13.70
CA PHE A 143 0.21 -0.04 -13.24
C PHE A 143 0.64 1.34 -13.75
N ILE A 144 1.92 1.67 -13.62
CA ILE A 144 2.46 2.95 -14.08
C ILE A 144 2.32 3.09 -15.60
N ALA A 145 2.57 2.01 -16.36
CA ALA A 145 2.44 2.02 -17.81
C ALA A 145 1.02 2.29 -18.30
N ARG A 146 0.02 1.87 -17.51
CA ARG A 146 -1.40 2.02 -17.85
C ARG A 146 -2.03 3.31 -17.34
N ARG A 147 -1.32 4.09 -16.52
CA ARG A 147 -1.88 5.32 -15.98
C ARG A 147 -2.18 6.31 -17.11
N PRO A 148 -3.23 7.16 -16.97
CA PRO A 148 -3.44 8.25 -17.92
C PRO A 148 -2.23 9.19 -17.93
N LYS A 149 -1.77 9.54 -19.12
CA LYS A 149 -0.70 10.53 -19.23
C LYS A 149 -1.27 11.91 -18.93
N PRO A 150 -0.52 12.77 -18.21
CA PRO A 150 -0.95 14.14 -18.03
C PRO A 150 -1.13 14.81 -19.41
N ALA A 151 -2.18 15.54 -19.52
CA ALA A 151 -2.49 16.25 -20.74
C ALA A 151 -1.49 17.40 -20.98
#